data_394421c0fe6e5462282691b9038b07a1
#
_entry.id   394421c0fe6e5462282691b9038b07a1
#
_cell.length_a   1.000
_cell.length_b   1.000
_cell.length_c   1.000
_cell.angle_alpha   90.00
_cell.angle_beta   90.00
_cell.angle_gamma   90.00
#
_symmetry.space_group_name_H-M   'P 1'
#
loop_
_entity.id
_entity.type
_entity.pdbx_description
1 polymer ?
#
loop_
_entity_poly.entity_id
_entity_poly.type
_entity_poly.pdbx_seq_one_letter_code
_entity_poly.pdbx_strand_id
1 'polypeptide(L)'
;MGIFSDIQRFHGAGERPNENVLERFGAPARSLYTELDPGDLHQKISVRDEQGQLLYWTKSSVFTLRGKTDLFDAGGAQVAHLEKKPISLHEEHYITLDDGRQITLSNELFHIFRDVTNIKGLDWQLRGNVIGLNFTLYDQNGELIAAIGQKMLSIHDRYSIDLYQPQYEKTVAAIVISLQKMLIARRNRDNGSN
;
A
#
# COMPACT_ATOMS: atom_id res chain seq x y z
N MET A 1 -21.61 8.28 9.84
CA MET A 1 -20.80 9.07 8.89
C MET A 1 -19.78 8.11 8.30
N GLY A 2 -19.98 7.73 7.04
CA GLY A 2 -19.32 6.56 6.48
C GLY A 2 -17.88 6.82 6.03
N ILE A 3 -17.12 5.76 5.90
CA ILE A 3 -15.74 5.65 5.38
C ILE A 3 -15.56 6.45 4.08
N PHE A 4 -16.61 6.59 3.29
CA PHE A 4 -16.63 7.32 2.03
C PHE A 4 -16.45 8.84 2.16
N SER A 5 -16.89 9.43 3.26
CA SER A 5 -16.67 10.87 3.51
C SER A 5 -15.19 11.16 3.77
N ASP A 6 -14.43 10.14 4.19
CA ASP A 6 -13.02 10.29 4.52
C ASP A 6 -12.15 10.24 3.26
N ILE A 7 -12.49 9.38 2.28
CA ILE A 7 -11.80 9.36 0.98
C ILE A 7 -11.95 10.71 0.27
N GLN A 8 -13.12 11.34 0.33
CA GLN A 8 -13.34 12.67 -0.25
C GLN A 8 -12.53 13.79 0.43
N ARG A 9 -12.26 13.68 1.73
CA ARG A 9 -11.49 14.68 2.48
C ARG A 9 -10.00 14.63 2.21
N PHE A 10 -9.46 13.50 1.72
CA PHE A 10 -8.04 13.33 1.47
C PHE A 10 -7.54 13.91 0.16
N HIS A 11 -8.42 14.29 -0.73
CA HIS A 11 -8.07 15.05 -1.91
C HIS A 11 -7.82 16.52 -1.52
N GLY A 12 -6.87 16.72 -0.61
CA GLY A 12 -6.56 18.00 0.03
C GLY A 12 -6.10 19.06 -0.95
N ALA A 13 -6.32 20.29 -0.53
CA ALA A 13 -6.06 21.52 -1.25
C ALA A 13 -4.74 21.52 -2.03
N GLY A 14 -4.85 21.56 -3.36
CA GLY A 14 -3.74 21.82 -4.28
C GLY A 14 -3.43 20.74 -5.30
N GLU A 15 -4.01 19.55 -5.22
CA GLU A 15 -3.72 18.45 -6.14
C GLU A 15 -4.96 18.00 -6.89
N ARG A 16 -4.86 18.07 -8.12
CA ARG A 16 -5.65 17.72 -9.31
C ARG A 16 -6.75 16.70 -9.27
N PRO A 17 -7.59 16.72 -10.29
CA PRO A 17 -9.03 16.57 -10.11
C PRO A 17 -9.29 15.32 -9.33
N ASN A 18 -9.87 15.57 -8.19
CA ASN A 18 -10.48 14.60 -7.30
C ASN A 18 -11.35 13.70 -8.16
N GLU A 19 -10.78 12.59 -8.61
CA GLU A 19 -11.60 11.54 -9.10
C GLU A 19 -12.48 11.15 -7.91
N ASN A 20 -13.73 11.61 -7.89
CA ASN A 20 -14.65 11.19 -6.88
C ASN A 20 -14.92 9.70 -7.13
N VAL A 21 -14.07 8.86 -6.53
CA VAL A 21 -14.05 7.43 -6.77
C VAL A 21 -15.42 6.83 -6.46
N LEU A 22 -16.07 7.31 -5.40
CA LEU A 22 -17.38 6.83 -5.02
C LEU A 22 -18.48 7.23 -6.01
N GLU A 23 -18.42 8.47 -6.52
CA GLU A 23 -19.38 8.98 -7.49
C GLU A 23 -19.28 8.27 -8.84
N ARG A 24 -18.05 7.96 -9.25
CA ARG A 24 -17.78 7.33 -10.53
C ARG A 24 -17.93 5.81 -10.51
N PHE A 25 -17.50 5.16 -9.43
CA PHE A 25 -17.40 3.70 -9.36
C PHE A 25 -18.36 3.06 -8.35
N GLY A 26 -19.10 3.87 -7.57
CA GLY A 26 -20.00 3.38 -6.53
C GLY A 26 -19.27 2.86 -5.29
N ALA A 27 -19.97 2.05 -4.50
CA ALA A 27 -19.41 1.47 -3.27
C ALA A 27 -18.40 0.37 -3.58
N PRO A 28 -17.30 0.27 -2.81
CA PRO A 28 -16.35 -0.83 -2.95
C PRO A 28 -17.02 -2.16 -2.58
N ALA A 29 -16.53 -3.24 -3.16
CA ALA A 29 -16.98 -4.58 -2.82
C ALA A 29 -16.56 -4.98 -1.39
N ARG A 30 -15.42 -4.44 -0.92
CA ARG A 30 -14.87 -4.68 0.41
C ARG A 30 -13.91 -3.56 0.82
N SER A 31 -13.88 -3.24 2.12
CA SER A 31 -12.89 -2.31 2.68
C SER A 31 -12.00 -3.02 3.70
N LEU A 32 -10.69 -2.73 3.62
CA LEU A 32 -9.67 -3.23 4.52
C LEU A 32 -8.92 -2.06 5.15
N TYR A 33 -8.21 -2.35 6.24
CA TYR A 33 -7.43 -1.34 6.97
C TYR A 33 -6.06 -1.90 7.31
N THR A 34 -5.01 -1.13 7.02
CA THR A 34 -3.67 -1.42 7.54
C THR A 34 -3.51 -0.77 8.90
N GLU A 35 -2.80 -1.43 9.79
CA GLU A 35 -2.45 -0.93 11.11
C GLU A 35 -0.98 -1.25 11.39
N LEU A 36 -0.22 -0.19 11.71
CA LEU A 36 1.16 -0.34 12.18
C LEU A 36 1.14 -0.58 13.68
N ASP A 37 1.83 -1.61 14.15
CA ASP A 37 2.03 -1.85 15.58
C ASP A 37 3.18 -0.96 16.09
N PRO A 38 2.89 0.09 16.88
CA PRO A 38 3.91 1.03 17.34
C PRO A 38 4.82 0.43 18.42
N GLY A 39 4.41 -0.66 19.08
CA GLY A 39 5.18 -1.37 20.10
C GLY A 39 6.13 -2.40 19.53
N ASP A 40 6.01 -2.75 18.25
CA ASP A 40 6.85 -3.73 17.60
C ASP A 40 8.09 -3.08 16.97
N LEU A 41 9.26 -3.43 17.50
CA LEU A 41 10.57 -2.98 16.96
C LEU A 41 10.77 -3.35 15.49
N HIS A 42 10.04 -4.34 14.98
CA HIS A 42 10.10 -4.81 13.61
C HIS A 42 9.10 -4.13 12.68
N GLN A 43 8.35 -3.14 13.21
CA GLN A 43 7.35 -2.40 12.45
C GLN A 43 6.34 -3.35 11.78
N LYS A 44 5.73 -4.21 12.60
CA LYS A 44 4.70 -5.15 12.16
C LYS A 44 3.51 -4.36 11.61
N ILE A 45 3.08 -4.74 10.42
CA ILE A 45 1.86 -4.21 9.79
C ILE A 45 0.84 -5.34 9.76
N SER A 46 -0.37 -5.03 10.21
CA SER A 46 -1.54 -5.92 10.12
C SER A 46 -2.54 -5.34 9.13
N VAL A 47 -3.27 -6.22 8.43
CA VAL A 47 -4.41 -5.84 7.59
C VAL A 47 -5.65 -6.50 8.19
N ARG A 48 -6.69 -5.70 8.40
CA ARG A 48 -7.96 -6.13 8.98
C ARG A 48 -9.12 -5.72 8.09
N ASP A 49 -10.22 -6.45 8.21
CA ASP A 49 -11.48 -6.07 7.59
C ASP A 49 -12.25 -5.02 8.42
N GLU A 50 -13.45 -4.66 7.96
CA GLU A 50 -14.35 -3.71 8.63
C GLU A 50 -14.82 -4.18 10.01
N GLN A 51 -14.85 -5.49 10.24
CA GLN A 51 -15.19 -6.13 11.51
C GLN A 51 -14.00 -6.23 12.47
N GLY A 52 -12.80 -5.80 12.02
CA GLY A 52 -11.57 -5.89 12.78
C GLY A 52 -10.91 -7.27 12.76
N GLN A 53 -11.39 -8.19 11.94
CA GLN A 53 -10.78 -9.51 11.79
C GLN A 53 -9.43 -9.39 11.10
N LEU A 54 -8.43 -10.08 11.61
CA LEU A 54 -7.09 -10.14 10.99
C LEU A 54 -7.18 -10.93 9.69
N LEU A 55 -6.70 -10.34 8.60
CA LEU A 55 -6.62 -10.97 7.29
C LEU A 55 -5.18 -11.29 6.92
N TYR A 56 -4.28 -10.32 7.11
CA TYR A 56 -2.86 -10.46 6.80
C TYR A 56 -2.01 -9.82 7.90
N TRP A 57 -0.77 -10.29 8.04
CA TRP A 57 0.20 -9.71 8.94
C TRP A 57 1.62 -9.91 8.42
N THR A 58 2.52 -9.01 8.81
CA THR A 58 3.91 -9.04 8.36
C THR A 58 4.85 -9.53 9.44
N LYS A 59 5.91 -10.22 9.00
CA LYS A 59 7.09 -10.55 9.81
C LYS A 59 8.33 -10.05 9.10
N SER A 60 9.07 -9.13 9.73
CA SER A 60 10.29 -8.56 9.17
C SER A 60 11.52 -9.19 9.80
N SER A 61 12.55 -9.44 9.00
CA SER A 61 13.85 -9.89 9.48
C SER A 61 14.75 -8.68 9.75
N VAL A 62 15.17 -8.50 11.01
CA VAL A 62 16.01 -7.35 11.46
C VAL A 62 17.45 -7.47 11.01
N PHE A 63 17.92 -8.69 10.79
CA PHE A 63 19.35 -8.95 10.60
C PHE A 63 19.80 -8.97 9.14
N THR A 64 18.94 -8.58 8.19
CA THR A 64 19.30 -8.58 6.78
C THR A 64 19.47 -7.16 6.25
N LEU A 65 20.63 -6.87 5.65
CA LEU A 65 20.90 -5.63 4.90
C LEU A 65 19.89 -5.38 3.76
N ARG A 66 19.05 -6.37 3.44
CA ARG A 66 18.06 -6.34 2.36
C ARG A 66 16.64 -6.02 2.81
N GLY A 67 16.41 -5.82 4.12
CA GLY A 67 15.07 -5.44 4.61
C GLY A 67 13.97 -6.42 4.18
N LYS A 68 14.16 -7.72 4.44
CA LYS A 68 13.19 -8.75 4.07
C LYS A 68 11.96 -8.71 4.97
N THR A 69 10.79 -8.84 4.36
CA THR A 69 9.50 -8.91 5.05
C THR A 69 8.65 -9.97 4.39
N ASP A 70 8.13 -10.89 5.18
CA ASP A 70 7.16 -11.88 4.75
C ASP A 70 5.75 -11.42 5.13
N LEU A 71 4.81 -11.62 4.23
CA LEU A 71 3.39 -11.40 4.43
C LEU A 71 2.70 -12.75 4.57
N PHE A 72 1.95 -12.90 5.65
CA PHE A 72 1.19 -14.10 5.97
C PHE A 72 -0.31 -13.80 5.98
N ASP A 73 -1.13 -14.76 5.63
CA ASP A 73 -2.57 -14.71 5.88
C ASP A 73 -2.90 -14.99 7.36
N ALA A 74 -4.18 -14.90 7.70
CA ALA A 74 -4.66 -15.19 9.06
C ALA A 74 -4.40 -16.63 9.50
N GLY A 75 -4.32 -17.58 8.58
CA GLY A 75 -4.00 -18.98 8.82
C GLY A 75 -2.51 -19.25 9.01
N GLY A 76 -1.66 -18.25 8.77
CA GLY A 76 -0.19 -18.37 8.86
C GLY A 76 0.47 -18.90 7.59
N ALA A 77 -0.23 -19.01 6.47
CA ALA A 77 0.39 -19.31 5.18
C ALA A 77 1.07 -18.06 4.63
N GLN A 78 2.30 -18.19 4.11
CA GLN A 78 3.00 -17.10 3.48
C GLN A 78 2.36 -16.80 2.11
N VAL A 79 1.90 -15.56 1.93
CA VAL A 79 1.20 -15.11 0.70
C VAL A 79 2.05 -14.18 -0.15
N ALA A 80 3.09 -13.56 0.44
CA ALA A 80 4.06 -12.79 -0.30
C ALA A 80 5.41 -12.66 0.44
N HIS A 81 6.46 -12.43 -0.33
CA HIS A 81 7.79 -12.06 0.15
C HIS A 81 8.17 -10.69 -0.43
N LEU A 82 8.56 -9.77 0.44
CA LEU A 82 8.99 -8.41 0.09
C LEU A 82 10.47 -8.27 0.38
N GLU A 83 11.23 -7.79 -0.60
CA GLU A 83 12.68 -7.61 -0.47
C GLU A 83 13.14 -6.29 -1.13
N LYS A 84 14.01 -5.55 -0.44
CA LYS A 84 14.70 -4.39 -1.00
C LYS A 84 15.92 -4.83 -1.80
N LYS A 85 16.12 -4.28 -3.00
CA LYS A 85 17.33 -4.52 -3.79
C LYS A 85 18.53 -3.82 -3.14
N PRO A 86 19.59 -4.56 -2.79
CA PRO A 86 20.68 -4.02 -1.96
C PRO A 86 21.60 -3.03 -2.67
N ILE A 87 21.68 -3.09 -4.00
CA ILE A 87 22.60 -2.28 -4.81
C ILE A 87 21.87 -1.84 -6.08
N SER A 88 21.26 -0.67 -6.02
CA SER A 88 20.67 -0.01 -7.19
C SER A 88 20.84 1.50 -7.04
N LEU A 89 21.20 2.18 -8.12
CA LEU A 89 21.14 3.64 -8.19
C LEU A 89 19.72 4.16 -7.96
N HIS A 90 18.73 3.31 -8.21
CA HIS A 90 17.32 3.56 -7.91
C HIS A 90 16.85 2.49 -6.93
N GLU A 91 16.36 2.91 -5.77
CA GLU A 91 15.81 1.99 -4.75
C GLU A 91 14.61 1.25 -5.36
N GLU A 92 14.74 -0.07 -5.48
CA GLU A 92 13.68 -0.96 -5.96
C GLU A 92 13.30 -1.94 -4.86
N HIS A 93 12.01 -2.22 -4.75
CA HIS A 93 11.44 -3.23 -3.89
C HIS A 93 10.77 -4.30 -4.74
N TYR A 94 11.08 -5.55 -4.44
CA TYR A 94 10.47 -6.70 -5.10
C TYR A 94 9.43 -7.33 -4.18
N ILE A 95 8.31 -7.68 -4.77
CA ILE A 95 7.26 -8.46 -4.14
C ILE A 95 7.14 -9.75 -4.94
N THR A 96 7.36 -10.89 -4.29
CA THR A 96 7.12 -12.22 -4.88
C THR A 96 5.88 -12.78 -4.22
N LEU A 97 4.82 -13.01 -4.98
CA LEU A 97 3.57 -13.62 -4.49
C LEU A 97 3.73 -15.14 -4.39
N ASP A 98 2.84 -15.79 -3.63
CA ASP A 98 2.81 -17.24 -3.45
C ASP A 98 2.57 -18.04 -4.74
N ASP A 99 2.00 -17.41 -5.78
CA ASP A 99 1.82 -17.98 -7.12
C ASP A 99 3.06 -17.78 -8.03
N GLY A 100 4.14 -17.20 -7.51
CA GLY A 100 5.39 -16.96 -8.22
C GLY A 100 5.43 -15.68 -9.04
N ARG A 101 4.36 -14.88 -9.12
CA ARG A 101 4.39 -13.58 -9.79
C ARG A 101 5.31 -12.61 -9.05
N GLN A 102 6.09 -11.87 -9.81
CA GLN A 102 7.00 -10.85 -9.27
C GLN A 102 6.55 -9.46 -9.66
N ILE A 103 6.51 -8.56 -8.69
CA ILE A 103 6.13 -7.17 -8.84
C ILE A 103 7.32 -6.32 -8.40
N THR A 104 7.64 -5.26 -9.15
CA THR A 104 8.69 -4.32 -8.80
C THR A 104 8.10 -2.95 -8.55
N LEU A 105 8.38 -2.41 -7.36
CA LEU A 105 8.07 -1.03 -6.98
C LEU A 105 9.36 -0.24 -6.95
N SER A 106 9.45 0.86 -7.68
CA SER A 106 10.62 1.73 -7.72
C SER A 106 10.40 3.04 -6.97
N ASN A 107 11.47 3.71 -6.54
CA ASN A 107 11.40 5.05 -5.95
C ASN A 107 10.80 6.10 -6.88
N GLU A 108 10.72 5.83 -8.18
CA GLU A 108 10.03 6.72 -9.12
C GLU A 108 8.54 6.92 -8.77
N LEU A 109 7.94 5.95 -8.04
CA LEU A 109 6.59 6.05 -7.50
C LEU A 109 6.43 7.23 -6.51
N PHE A 110 7.52 7.71 -5.91
CA PHE A 110 7.51 8.82 -4.95
C PHE A 110 7.85 10.19 -5.59
N HIS A 111 8.04 10.24 -6.89
CA HIS A 111 8.23 11.54 -7.57
C HIS A 111 6.88 12.22 -7.77
N ILE A 112 6.71 13.33 -7.06
CA ILE A 112 5.49 14.16 -6.95
C ILE A 112 4.90 14.62 -8.30
N PHE A 113 5.64 14.49 -9.38
CA PHE A 113 5.29 15.06 -10.69
C PHE A 113 4.67 14.07 -11.68
N ARG A 114 4.48 12.81 -11.32
CA ARG A 114 3.86 11.82 -12.21
C ARG A 114 2.49 11.44 -11.71
N ASP A 115 1.47 11.86 -12.45
CA ASP A 115 0.07 11.54 -12.15
C ASP A 115 -0.27 10.06 -12.36
N VAL A 116 0.53 9.36 -13.17
CA VAL A 116 0.32 7.95 -13.52
C VAL A 116 1.66 7.23 -13.54
N THR A 117 1.73 6.09 -12.87
CA THR A 117 2.90 5.22 -12.86
C THR A 117 2.49 3.76 -13.10
N ASN A 118 3.17 3.10 -14.03
CA ASN A 118 2.97 1.67 -14.28
C ASN A 118 3.71 0.84 -13.22
N ILE A 119 3.04 -0.20 -12.72
CA ILE A 119 3.62 -1.17 -11.79
C ILE A 119 4.28 -2.28 -12.60
N LYS A 120 5.61 -2.39 -12.52
CA LYS A 120 6.36 -3.43 -13.23
C LYS A 120 5.98 -4.82 -12.73
N GLY A 121 5.72 -5.74 -13.64
CA GLY A 121 5.29 -7.11 -13.33
C GLY A 121 3.77 -7.28 -13.20
N LEU A 122 3.03 -6.17 -13.30
CA LEU A 122 1.58 -6.13 -13.46
C LEU A 122 1.26 -5.12 -14.55
N ASP A 123 0.24 -5.39 -15.35
CA ASP A 123 -0.27 -4.42 -16.32
C ASP A 123 -1.22 -3.43 -15.62
N TRP A 124 -0.80 -2.92 -14.44
CA TRP A 124 -1.56 -2.02 -13.59
C TRP A 124 -0.98 -0.63 -13.59
N GLN A 125 -1.86 0.35 -13.42
CA GLN A 125 -1.52 1.75 -13.24
C GLN A 125 -1.83 2.21 -11.83
N LEU A 126 -0.90 2.93 -11.25
CA LEU A 126 -1.09 3.67 -10.02
C LEU A 126 -1.28 5.15 -10.37
N ARG A 127 -2.34 5.78 -9.83
CA ARG A 127 -2.64 7.20 -10.04
C ARG A 127 -2.84 7.88 -8.68
N GLY A 128 -2.19 9.03 -8.49
CA GLY A 128 -2.32 9.84 -7.27
C GLY A 128 -1.04 9.95 -6.46
N ASN A 129 -1.19 10.36 -5.19
CA ASN A 129 -0.06 10.66 -4.29
C ASN A 129 0.35 9.44 -3.47
N VAL A 130 1.45 8.80 -3.87
CA VAL A 130 1.99 7.64 -3.14
C VAL A 130 2.61 8.04 -1.80
N ILE A 131 3.22 9.23 -1.70
CA ILE A 131 3.84 9.72 -0.46
C ILE A 131 2.80 9.87 0.65
N GLY A 132 1.62 10.35 0.31
CA GLY A 132 0.49 10.47 1.24
C GLY A 132 -0.31 9.18 1.39
N LEU A 133 0.06 8.09 0.70
CA LEU A 133 -0.77 6.89 0.56
C LEU A 133 -2.21 7.24 0.20
N ASN A 134 -2.36 8.10 -0.80
CA ASN A 134 -3.65 8.54 -1.34
C ASN A 134 -3.61 8.36 -2.86
N PHE A 135 -3.96 7.16 -3.32
CA PHE A 135 -3.86 6.76 -4.72
C PHE A 135 -4.90 5.69 -5.09
N THR A 136 -5.05 5.50 -6.37
CA THR A 136 -5.91 4.48 -6.96
C THR A 136 -5.10 3.52 -7.82
N LEU A 137 -5.54 2.27 -7.89
CA LEU A 137 -4.97 1.22 -8.75
C LEU A 137 -5.98 0.87 -9.83
N TYR A 138 -5.51 0.83 -11.07
CA TYR A 138 -6.29 0.45 -12.25
C TYR A 138 -5.62 -0.72 -12.96
N ASP A 139 -6.42 -1.57 -13.57
CA ASP A 139 -5.92 -2.62 -14.47
C ASP A 139 -5.57 -2.08 -15.87
N GLN A 140 -5.12 -2.96 -16.76
CA GLN A 140 -4.78 -2.65 -18.15
C GLN A 140 -5.95 -2.10 -18.97
N ASN A 141 -7.19 -2.40 -18.59
CA ASN A 141 -8.41 -1.92 -19.24
C ASN A 141 -8.87 -0.57 -18.70
N GLY A 142 -8.19 -0.04 -17.68
CA GLY A 142 -8.57 1.19 -17.00
C GLY A 142 -9.70 1.00 -15.99
N GLU A 143 -9.97 -0.24 -15.58
CA GLU A 143 -10.94 -0.54 -14.55
C GLU A 143 -10.34 -0.40 -13.15
N LEU A 144 -11.08 0.22 -12.24
CA LEU A 144 -10.63 0.46 -10.88
C LEU A 144 -10.51 -0.86 -10.11
N ILE A 145 -9.31 -1.13 -9.58
CA ILE A 145 -9.03 -2.28 -8.72
C ILE A 145 -9.22 -1.92 -7.26
N ALA A 146 -8.60 -0.81 -6.83
CA ALA A 146 -8.64 -0.37 -5.45
C ALA A 146 -8.39 1.13 -5.33
N ALA A 147 -8.96 1.74 -4.28
CA ALA A 147 -8.64 3.08 -3.83
C ALA A 147 -8.00 3.01 -2.43
N ILE A 148 -6.87 3.69 -2.26
CA ILE A 148 -6.10 3.70 -1.02
C ILE A 148 -6.15 5.11 -0.44
N GLY A 149 -6.47 5.23 0.84
CA GLY A 149 -6.54 6.51 1.54
C GLY A 149 -6.02 6.44 2.97
N GLN A 150 -5.51 7.56 3.49
CA GLN A 150 -5.10 7.66 4.88
C GLN A 150 -6.31 8.02 5.77
N LYS A 151 -6.53 7.29 6.87
CA LYS A 151 -7.58 7.61 7.85
C LYS A 151 -7.05 8.59 8.90
N MET A 152 -7.50 9.85 8.84
CA MET A 152 -7.00 10.94 9.72
C MET A 152 -7.38 10.83 11.20
N LEU A 153 -8.17 9.85 11.62
CA LEU A 153 -8.72 9.79 12.98
C LEU A 153 -7.98 8.82 13.90
N SER A 154 -6.80 8.33 13.51
CA SER A 154 -6.04 7.39 14.33
C SER A 154 -4.70 7.97 14.76
N ILE A 155 -4.38 7.79 16.03
CA ILE A 155 -3.05 8.07 16.61
C ILE A 155 -1.98 7.17 15.94
N HIS A 156 -2.39 6.14 15.24
CA HIS A 156 -1.55 5.21 14.50
C HIS A 156 -1.83 5.36 13.00
N ASP A 157 -0.80 5.31 12.17
CA ASP A 157 -0.88 5.39 10.70
C ASP A 157 -1.75 4.25 10.15
N ARG A 158 -3.05 4.49 10.04
CA ARG A 158 -4.04 3.58 9.46
C ARG A 158 -4.37 4.04 8.05
N TYR A 159 -4.31 3.11 7.12
CA TYR A 159 -4.71 3.34 5.74
C TYR A 159 -5.91 2.47 5.40
N SER A 160 -6.88 3.04 4.68
CA SER A 160 -7.99 2.27 4.11
C SER A 160 -7.60 1.76 2.73
N ILE A 161 -8.07 0.56 2.42
CA ILE A 161 -7.95 -0.08 1.11
C ILE A 161 -9.37 -0.44 0.70
N ASP A 162 -9.97 0.33 -0.17
CA ASP A 162 -11.30 0.07 -0.72
C ASP A 162 -11.14 -0.73 -2.00
N LEU A 163 -11.54 -2.00 -1.95
CA LEU A 163 -11.42 -2.96 -3.04
C LEU A 163 -12.68 -2.94 -3.91
N TYR A 164 -12.50 -2.70 -5.19
CA TYR A 164 -13.53 -2.83 -6.21
C TYR A 164 -13.48 -4.17 -6.93
N GLN A 165 -12.29 -4.79 -6.96
CA GLN A 165 -12.04 -6.10 -7.54
C GLN A 165 -11.45 -7.05 -6.46
N PRO A 166 -12.29 -7.77 -5.67
CA PRO A 166 -11.86 -8.57 -4.53
C PRO A 166 -10.87 -9.70 -4.87
N GLN A 167 -10.88 -10.20 -6.11
CA GLN A 167 -9.94 -11.23 -6.57
C GLN A 167 -8.47 -10.79 -6.49
N TYR A 168 -8.21 -9.48 -6.39
CA TYR A 168 -6.86 -8.92 -6.28
C TYR A 168 -6.47 -8.52 -4.84
N GLU A 169 -7.30 -8.85 -3.85
CA GLU A 169 -7.12 -8.44 -2.43
C GLU A 169 -5.69 -8.69 -1.94
N LYS A 170 -5.18 -9.91 -2.11
CA LYS A 170 -3.84 -10.31 -1.68
C LYS A 170 -2.75 -9.47 -2.37
N THR A 171 -2.86 -9.27 -3.66
CA THR A 171 -1.90 -8.49 -4.45
C THR A 171 -1.92 -7.02 -4.03
N VAL A 172 -3.10 -6.44 -3.85
CA VAL A 172 -3.27 -5.05 -3.38
C VAL A 172 -2.69 -4.88 -1.98
N ALA A 173 -2.99 -5.80 -1.04
CA ALA A 173 -2.44 -5.77 0.30
C ALA A 173 -0.90 -5.80 0.29
N ALA A 174 -0.29 -6.66 -0.52
CA ALA A 174 1.17 -6.75 -0.64
C ALA A 174 1.79 -5.45 -1.19
N ILE A 175 1.16 -4.82 -2.19
CA ILE A 175 1.60 -3.53 -2.76
C ILE A 175 1.51 -2.42 -1.71
N VAL A 176 0.37 -2.27 -1.03
CA VAL A 176 0.16 -1.21 -0.03
C VAL A 176 1.13 -1.36 1.14
N ILE A 177 1.32 -2.58 1.66
CA ILE A 177 2.30 -2.86 2.73
C ILE A 177 3.72 -2.53 2.28
N SER A 178 4.10 -2.89 1.06
CA SER A 178 5.43 -2.58 0.53
C SER A 178 5.65 -1.06 0.44
N LEU A 179 4.70 -0.32 -0.11
CA LEU A 179 4.75 1.15 -0.17
C LEU A 179 4.80 1.78 1.23
N GLN A 180 4.01 1.29 2.18
CA GLN A 180 4.04 1.76 3.56
C GLN A 180 5.42 1.56 4.21
N LYS A 181 6.04 0.39 4.02
CA LYS A 181 7.40 0.12 4.50
C LYS A 181 8.46 1.02 3.83
N MET A 182 8.35 1.27 2.53
CA MET A 182 9.22 2.21 1.84
C MET A 182 9.11 3.63 2.42
N LEU A 183 7.90 4.09 2.72
CA LEU A 183 7.66 5.40 3.34
C LEU A 183 8.24 5.49 4.76
N ILE A 184 8.06 4.46 5.57
CA ILE A 184 8.64 4.39 6.93
C ILE A 184 10.17 4.44 6.85
N ALA A 185 10.80 3.66 5.96
CA ALA A 185 12.23 3.66 5.77
C ALA A 185 12.78 5.02 5.30
N ARG A 186 12.03 5.75 4.45
CA ARG A 186 12.37 7.11 4.01
C ARG A 186 12.32 8.08 5.18
N ARG A 187 11.22 8.12 5.96
CA ARG A 187 11.08 8.98 7.15
C ARG A 187 12.20 8.77 8.16
N ASN A 188 12.58 7.51 8.40
CA ASN A 188 13.67 7.18 9.33
C ASN A 188 15.03 7.68 8.85
N ARG A 189 15.30 7.69 7.55
CA ARG A 189 16.52 8.26 6.97
C ARG A 189 16.57 9.77 7.13
N ASP A 190 15.47 10.45 6.81
CA ASP A 190 15.36 11.90 6.91
C ASP A 190 15.54 12.39 8.36
N ASN A 191 15.01 11.65 9.34
CA ASN A 191 15.14 11.95 10.77
C ASN A 191 16.52 11.56 11.37
N GLY A 192 17.27 10.67 10.76
CA GLY A 192 18.60 10.26 11.23
C GLY A 192 19.75 11.10 10.69
N SER A 193 19.46 12.07 9.83
CA SER A 193 20.46 12.94 9.19
C SER A 193 20.56 14.34 9.83
N ASN A 194 19.91 14.55 10.99
CA ASN A 194 19.96 15.80 11.79
C ASN A 194 20.79 15.63 13.05
#